data_2dc7286c6f522f273dfba2f184f75547
#
_entry.id   2dc7286c6f522f273dfba2f184f75547
#
_cell.length_a   1.000
_cell.length_b   1.000
_cell.length_c   1.000
_cell.angle_alpha   90.00
_cell.angle_beta   90.00
_cell.angle_gamma   90.00
#
_symmetry.space_group_name_H-M   'P 1'
#
loop_
_entity.id
_entity.type
_entity.pdbx_description
1 polymer ?
#
loop_
_entity_poly.entity_id
_entity_poly.type
_entity_poly.pdbx_seq_one_letter_code
_entity_poly.pdbx_strand_id
1 'polypeptide(L)'
;FFNISYDPYNGYRSSASTAYMHPILPNGMTPRKNLHLFFETWAHALEYDAQDPLRVRGVRVTTKNGASKLIRARREVILCAGAFDTPRLLLLSGIGSRSDLDKVGIPCRHDLPGVGLNLNDHPESIIIWETRHTPPETVMSSDAGLFVRALPQNAEPVPHPGPDLMFHIYQVPFTENTAREGYPSPEHAICMTPNAMRSRGRGKLWLASSDPTAKPMIDFKYFEDKDGYDERLMVEGIKIARKVAQQEPFRQHLVREVAPGPACQTDEEISKYARSVAHTVYHPAGTCRMGTPNDASEDGRTVVVDQKDLKVVGMRSLRICDASVLPTLPSVNPMLTILMVGERGAELIRKDAWVNGERRTDW
;
A
#
# COMPACT_ATOMS: atom_id res chain seq x y z
N PHE A 1 -13.98 9.81 14.96
CA PHE A 1 -13.70 8.46 15.52
C PHE A 1 -14.21 7.40 14.56
N PHE A 2 -13.55 6.27 14.52
CA PHE A 2 -13.94 5.09 13.73
C PHE A 2 -13.56 3.83 14.50
N ASN A 3 -14.28 2.74 14.21
CA ASN A 3 -14.00 1.43 14.77
C ASN A 3 -13.28 0.55 13.73
N ILE A 4 -12.46 -0.37 14.21
CA ILE A 4 -11.82 -1.38 13.37
C ILE A 4 -12.84 -2.49 13.07
N SER A 5 -12.89 -2.94 11.82
CA SER A 5 -13.79 -4.02 11.40
C SER A 5 -13.36 -5.35 12.01
N TYR A 6 -14.18 -5.89 12.90
CA TYR A 6 -14.01 -7.19 13.51
C TYR A 6 -15.37 -7.91 13.66
N ASP A 7 -15.34 -9.21 13.81
CA ASP A 7 -16.52 -10.01 14.12
C ASP A 7 -16.90 -9.77 15.60
N PRO A 8 -18.09 -9.24 15.89
CA PRO A 8 -18.48 -8.91 17.26
C PRO A 8 -18.69 -10.14 18.16
N TYR A 9 -18.81 -11.35 17.58
CA TYR A 9 -19.05 -12.57 18.35
C TYR A 9 -17.76 -13.26 18.82
N ASN A 10 -16.68 -13.15 18.06
CA ASN A 10 -15.43 -13.85 18.37
C ASN A 10 -14.21 -12.94 18.44
N GLY A 11 -14.36 -11.64 18.16
CA GLY A 11 -13.28 -10.66 18.19
C GLY A 11 -12.27 -10.77 17.03
N TYR A 12 -12.48 -11.67 16.06
CA TYR A 12 -11.55 -11.81 14.95
C TYR A 12 -11.68 -10.67 13.93
N ARG A 13 -10.55 -10.26 13.39
CA ARG A 13 -10.50 -9.25 12.34
C ARG A 13 -11.28 -9.72 11.11
N SER A 14 -12.18 -8.87 10.62
CA SER A 14 -12.79 -9.03 9.30
C SER A 14 -11.74 -8.72 8.23
N SER A 15 -11.32 -9.73 7.48
CA SER A 15 -10.30 -9.63 6.44
C SER A 15 -10.83 -10.05 5.07
N ALA A 16 -10.12 -9.70 3.99
CA ALA A 16 -10.44 -10.19 2.65
C ALA A 16 -10.47 -11.73 2.60
N SER A 17 -9.58 -12.39 3.35
CA SER A 17 -9.57 -13.86 3.44
C SER A 17 -10.86 -14.41 4.05
N THR A 18 -11.30 -13.86 5.18
CA THR A 18 -12.53 -14.31 5.85
C THR A 18 -13.79 -13.95 5.05
N ALA A 19 -13.80 -12.81 4.38
CA ALA A 19 -14.95 -12.33 3.62
C ALA A 19 -15.13 -13.03 2.26
N TYR A 20 -14.02 -13.28 1.54
CA TYR A 20 -14.09 -13.79 0.16
C TYR A 20 -13.64 -15.25 0.02
N MET A 21 -12.59 -15.66 0.73
CA MET A 21 -12.00 -16.99 0.52
C MET A 21 -12.63 -18.06 1.37
N HIS A 22 -12.75 -17.86 2.69
CA HIS A 22 -13.27 -18.89 3.59
C HIS A 22 -14.64 -19.43 3.15
N PRO A 23 -15.61 -18.61 2.72
CA PRO A 23 -16.92 -19.12 2.30
C PRO A 23 -16.88 -20.06 1.07
N ILE A 24 -15.88 -19.92 0.19
CA ILE A 24 -15.80 -20.65 -1.08
C ILE A 24 -14.77 -21.78 -1.08
N LEU A 25 -14.03 -21.97 0.00
CA LEU A 25 -13.13 -23.10 0.18
C LEU A 25 -13.91 -24.42 0.38
N PRO A 26 -13.27 -25.61 0.24
CA PRO A 26 -13.95 -26.90 0.37
C PRO A 26 -14.78 -27.07 1.64
N ASN A 27 -14.33 -26.48 2.75
CA ASN A 27 -15.04 -26.50 4.05
C ASN A 27 -15.92 -25.26 4.27
N GLY A 28 -16.07 -24.39 3.29
CA GLY A 28 -16.89 -23.18 3.37
C GLY A 28 -18.37 -23.46 3.07
N MET A 29 -19.20 -22.43 3.24
CA MET A 29 -20.65 -22.52 3.01
C MET A 29 -21.03 -22.72 1.53
N THR A 30 -20.20 -22.19 0.59
CA THR A 30 -20.46 -22.25 -0.87
C THR A 30 -19.23 -22.69 -1.65
N PRO A 31 -18.77 -23.95 -1.50
CA PRO A 31 -17.54 -24.43 -2.12
C PRO A 31 -17.52 -24.26 -3.65
N ARG A 32 -16.39 -23.80 -4.20
CA ARG A 32 -16.20 -23.61 -5.63
C ARG A 32 -15.26 -24.68 -6.23
N LYS A 33 -15.81 -25.63 -6.98
CA LYS A 33 -15.04 -26.72 -7.60
C LYS A 33 -14.07 -26.26 -8.70
N ASN A 34 -14.29 -25.07 -9.27
CA ASN A 34 -13.44 -24.47 -10.31
C ASN A 34 -12.35 -23.52 -9.74
N LEU A 35 -12.23 -23.44 -8.40
CA LEU A 35 -11.17 -22.68 -7.74
C LEU A 35 -10.01 -23.63 -7.41
N HIS A 36 -8.81 -23.30 -7.86
CA HIS A 36 -7.58 -24.03 -7.56
C HIS A 36 -6.61 -23.08 -6.85
N LEU A 37 -6.16 -23.46 -5.68
CA LEU A 37 -5.22 -22.70 -4.87
C LEU A 37 -3.85 -23.38 -4.86
N PHE A 38 -2.80 -22.61 -5.11
CA PHE A 38 -1.42 -23.05 -5.05
C PHE A 38 -0.73 -22.31 -3.91
N PHE A 39 -0.73 -22.90 -2.74
CA PHE A 39 -0.02 -22.38 -1.58
C PHE A 39 1.49 -22.64 -1.69
N GLU A 40 2.29 -21.87 -0.95
CA GLU A 40 3.74 -22.00 -0.92
C GLU A 40 4.36 -22.01 -2.33
N THR A 41 3.77 -21.21 -3.22
CA THR A 41 4.11 -21.15 -4.64
C THR A 41 4.35 -19.70 -5.02
N TRP A 42 5.55 -19.41 -5.49
CA TRP A 42 6.00 -18.06 -5.80
C TRP A 42 6.08 -17.82 -7.31
N ALA A 43 5.36 -16.80 -7.78
CA ALA A 43 5.41 -16.33 -9.16
C ALA A 43 6.64 -15.44 -9.38
N HIS A 44 7.46 -15.76 -10.40
CA HIS A 44 8.72 -15.04 -10.64
C HIS A 44 8.92 -14.58 -12.08
N ALA A 45 8.11 -15.03 -13.05
CA ALA A 45 8.14 -14.53 -14.43
C ALA A 45 6.80 -14.76 -15.14
N LEU A 46 6.46 -13.87 -16.07
CA LEU A 46 5.38 -14.08 -17.02
C LEU A 46 5.85 -14.93 -18.21
N GLU A 47 4.95 -15.74 -18.72
CA GLU A 47 5.17 -16.52 -19.94
C GLU A 47 4.41 -15.88 -21.08
N TYR A 48 5.06 -15.76 -22.23
CA TYR A 48 4.53 -15.11 -23.40
C TYR A 48 4.14 -16.09 -24.49
N ASP A 49 3.25 -15.64 -25.40
CA ASP A 49 2.92 -16.38 -26.60
C ASP A 49 4.12 -16.34 -27.56
N ALA A 50 4.42 -17.48 -28.20
CA ALA A 50 5.55 -17.58 -29.12
C ALA A 50 5.37 -16.76 -30.40
N GLN A 51 4.11 -16.54 -30.83
CA GLN A 51 3.78 -15.82 -32.07
C GLN A 51 3.42 -14.34 -31.78
N ASP A 52 3.17 -14.01 -30.51
CA ASP A 52 2.77 -12.69 -30.06
C ASP A 52 3.49 -12.30 -28.75
N PRO A 53 4.66 -11.66 -28.84
CA PRO A 53 5.51 -11.38 -27.69
C PRO A 53 4.90 -10.39 -26.68
N LEU A 54 3.79 -9.70 -27.04
CA LEU A 54 3.05 -8.82 -26.14
C LEU A 54 1.84 -9.51 -25.50
N ARG A 55 1.60 -10.78 -25.79
CA ARG A 55 0.51 -11.57 -25.19
C ARG A 55 1.03 -12.47 -24.10
N VAL A 56 0.49 -12.32 -22.90
CA VAL A 56 0.79 -13.20 -21.77
C VAL A 56 -0.04 -14.47 -21.82
N ARG A 57 0.60 -15.63 -21.65
CA ARG A 57 -0.01 -16.97 -21.74
C ARG A 57 0.15 -17.80 -20.47
N GLY A 58 0.78 -17.27 -19.45
CA GLY A 58 0.96 -18.00 -18.19
C GLY A 58 1.92 -17.32 -17.24
N VAL A 59 2.22 -18.02 -16.17
CA VAL A 59 3.12 -17.58 -15.11
C VAL A 59 4.07 -18.72 -14.76
N ARG A 60 5.36 -18.42 -14.67
CA ARG A 60 6.37 -19.32 -14.12
C ARG A 60 6.40 -19.19 -12.62
N VAL A 61 6.35 -20.30 -11.95
CA VAL A 61 6.30 -20.35 -10.48
C VAL A 61 7.34 -21.32 -9.93
N THR A 62 7.76 -21.06 -8.69
CA THR A 62 8.59 -21.98 -7.91
C THR A 62 7.81 -22.41 -6.68
N THR A 63 7.71 -23.70 -6.44
CA THR A 63 7.07 -24.28 -5.26
C THR A 63 8.05 -24.35 -4.09
N LYS A 64 7.56 -24.53 -2.86
CA LYS A 64 8.37 -24.62 -1.63
C LYS A 64 9.55 -25.61 -1.74
N ASN A 65 9.38 -26.72 -2.43
CA ASN A 65 10.42 -27.71 -2.64
C ASN A 65 11.38 -27.36 -3.81
N GLY A 66 11.35 -26.13 -4.33
CA GLY A 66 12.24 -25.64 -5.38
C GLY A 66 11.84 -26.06 -6.81
N ALA A 67 10.76 -26.80 -7.00
CA ALA A 67 10.34 -27.22 -8.34
C ALA A 67 9.77 -26.03 -9.15
N SER A 68 10.33 -25.80 -10.33
CA SER A 68 9.80 -24.80 -11.27
C SER A 68 8.64 -25.40 -12.08
N LYS A 69 7.55 -24.63 -12.22
CA LYS A 69 6.36 -25.01 -12.98
C LYS A 69 5.88 -23.85 -13.85
N LEU A 70 5.25 -24.18 -14.98
CA LEU A 70 4.51 -23.23 -15.79
C LEU A 70 3.01 -23.44 -15.59
N ILE A 71 2.32 -22.42 -15.09
CA ILE A 71 0.86 -22.38 -15.03
C ILE A 71 0.37 -21.62 -16.24
N ARG A 72 -0.29 -22.31 -17.17
CA ARG A 72 -0.81 -21.71 -18.41
C ARG A 72 -2.17 -21.05 -18.17
N ALA A 73 -2.34 -19.84 -18.67
CA ALA A 73 -3.61 -19.14 -18.70
C ALA A 73 -4.30 -19.36 -20.06
N ARG A 74 -5.55 -19.80 -20.04
CA ARG A 74 -6.37 -19.92 -21.26
C ARG A 74 -6.90 -18.60 -21.77
N ARG A 75 -7.13 -17.65 -20.83
CA ARG A 75 -7.72 -16.34 -21.12
C ARG A 75 -6.75 -15.22 -20.82
N GLU A 76 -6.57 -14.90 -19.56
CA GLU A 76 -5.71 -13.82 -19.10
C GLU A 76 -5.04 -14.15 -17.78
N VAL A 77 -3.98 -13.45 -17.46
CA VAL A 77 -3.30 -13.41 -16.17
C VAL A 77 -3.72 -12.11 -15.46
N ILE A 78 -4.13 -12.22 -14.20
CA ILE A 78 -4.48 -11.08 -13.36
C ILE A 78 -3.44 -10.99 -12.24
N LEU A 79 -2.74 -9.86 -12.15
CA LEU A 79 -1.77 -9.61 -11.09
C LEU A 79 -2.47 -8.95 -9.91
N CYS A 80 -2.29 -9.54 -8.72
CA CYS A 80 -2.81 -9.06 -7.45
C CYS A 80 -1.77 -9.23 -6.33
N ALA A 81 -0.47 -9.01 -6.66
CA ALA A 81 0.63 -9.21 -5.73
C ALA A 81 0.98 -7.94 -4.93
N GLY A 82 0.20 -6.87 -5.09
CA GLY A 82 0.33 -5.62 -4.34
C GLY A 82 1.40 -4.67 -4.90
N ALA A 83 1.61 -3.56 -4.19
CA ALA A 83 2.41 -2.44 -4.66
C ALA A 83 3.90 -2.76 -4.85
N PHE A 84 4.41 -3.86 -4.32
CA PHE A 84 5.82 -4.23 -4.45
C PHE A 84 6.03 -5.39 -5.42
N ASP A 85 5.30 -6.48 -5.25
CA ASP A 85 5.56 -7.68 -6.05
C ASP A 85 4.89 -7.65 -7.42
N THR A 86 3.81 -6.88 -7.62
CA THR A 86 3.23 -6.68 -8.96
C THR A 86 4.20 -5.96 -9.90
N PRO A 87 4.73 -4.75 -9.58
CA PRO A 87 5.73 -4.12 -10.45
C PRO A 87 7.03 -4.93 -10.55
N ARG A 88 7.46 -5.59 -9.47
CA ARG A 88 8.63 -6.47 -9.50
C ARG A 88 8.46 -7.61 -10.52
N LEU A 89 7.32 -8.28 -10.53
CA LEU A 89 7.03 -9.35 -11.49
C LEU A 89 7.00 -8.83 -12.94
N LEU A 90 6.46 -7.63 -13.17
CA LEU A 90 6.51 -6.98 -14.48
C LEU A 90 7.95 -6.72 -14.92
N LEU A 91 8.76 -6.09 -14.05
CA LEU A 91 10.17 -5.79 -14.32
C LEU A 91 10.98 -7.06 -14.60
N LEU A 92 10.87 -8.09 -13.76
CA LEU A 92 11.52 -9.39 -13.97
C LEU A 92 11.10 -10.07 -15.29
N SER A 93 9.93 -9.72 -15.81
CA SER A 93 9.38 -10.24 -17.06
C SER A 93 9.70 -9.36 -18.28
N GLY A 94 10.52 -8.31 -18.11
CA GLY A 94 10.93 -7.44 -19.20
C GLY A 94 9.90 -6.35 -19.55
N ILE A 95 8.96 -6.04 -18.65
CA ILE A 95 8.00 -4.94 -18.81
C ILE A 95 8.40 -3.82 -17.85
N GLY A 96 8.86 -2.68 -18.37
CA GLY A 96 9.33 -1.55 -17.57
C GLY A 96 10.21 -0.62 -18.37
N SER A 97 10.88 0.32 -17.67
CA SER A 97 11.85 1.22 -18.31
C SER A 97 13.00 0.44 -18.94
N ARG A 98 13.21 0.58 -20.26
CA ARG A 98 14.30 -0.08 -20.97
C ARG A 98 15.65 0.19 -20.29
N SER A 99 15.92 1.46 -19.96
CA SER A 99 17.18 1.85 -19.34
C SER A 99 17.42 1.20 -17.97
N ASP A 100 16.37 0.94 -17.19
CA ASP A 100 16.50 0.31 -15.88
C ASP A 100 16.61 -1.23 -16.00
N LEU A 101 15.93 -1.83 -16.95
CA LEU A 101 16.05 -3.26 -17.27
C LEU A 101 17.45 -3.60 -17.81
N ASP A 102 18.00 -2.77 -18.69
CA ASP A 102 19.35 -2.97 -19.25
C ASP A 102 20.42 -2.95 -18.14
N LYS A 103 20.28 -2.12 -17.09
CA LYS A 103 21.22 -2.08 -15.96
C LYS A 103 21.34 -3.41 -15.20
N VAL A 104 20.27 -4.20 -15.20
CA VAL A 104 20.21 -5.50 -14.52
C VAL A 104 20.24 -6.68 -15.48
N GLY A 105 20.49 -6.44 -16.78
CA GLY A 105 20.64 -7.47 -17.79
C GLY A 105 19.33 -8.19 -18.17
N ILE A 106 18.18 -7.55 -17.97
CA ILE A 106 16.88 -8.10 -18.37
C ILE A 106 16.49 -7.53 -19.74
N PRO A 107 16.27 -8.39 -20.77
CA PRO A 107 15.81 -7.94 -22.07
C PRO A 107 14.47 -7.21 -22.00
N CYS A 108 14.41 -5.96 -22.46
CA CYS A 108 13.17 -5.19 -22.49
C CYS A 108 12.26 -5.73 -23.60
N ARG A 109 11.12 -6.31 -23.18
CA ARG A 109 10.05 -6.79 -24.07
C ARG A 109 9.05 -5.70 -24.38
N HIS A 110 8.70 -4.91 -23.39
CA HIS A 110 7.79 -3.82 -23.53
C HIS A 110 8.28 -2.63 -22.71
N ASP A 111 8.64 -1.54 -23.40
CA ASP A 111 9.11 -0.32 -22.75
C ASP A 111 7.92 0.41 -22.15
N LEU A 112 7.78 0.32 -20.82
CA LEU A 112 6.70 0.92 -20.04
C LEU A 112 7.28 1.59 -18.80
N PRO A 113 7.85 2.80 -18.94
CA PRO A 113 8.65 3.46 -17.90
C PRO A 113 7.93 3.72 -16.58
N GLY A 114 6.58 3.74 -16.59
CA GLY A 114 5.77 3.95 -15.39
C GLY A 114 5.83 2.83 -14.35
N VAL A 115 6.27 1.62 -14.74
CA VAL A 115 6.36 0.48 -13.82
C VAL A 115 7.37 0.75 -12.73
N GLY A 116 6.93 0.68 -11.48
CA GLY A 116 7.73 0.97 -10.29
C GLY A 116 7.77 2.45 -9.90
N LEU A 117 7.30 3.36 -10.75
CA LEU A 117 7.21 4.80 -10.41
C LEU A 117 5.92 5.12 -9.64
N ASN A 118 5.84 6.34 -9.12
CA ASN A 118 4.66 6.85 -8.40
C ASN A 118 4.33 6.03 -7.14
N LEU A 119 5.33 5.45 -6.47
CA LEU A 119 5.11 4.82 -5.18
C LEU A 119 4.56 5.87 -4.19
N ASN A 120 3.37 5.59 -3.71
CA ASN A 120 2.69 6.39 -2.69
C ASN A 120 2.63 5.59 -1.40
N ASP A 121 2.66 6.31 -0.27
CA ASP A 121 2.38 5.75 1.04
C ASP A 121 1.83 6.85 1.96
N HIS A 122 1.28 6.46 3.10
CA HIS A 122 1.00 7.35 4.19
C HIS A 122 2.19 7.31 5.17
N PRO A 123 3.10 8.28 5.14
CA PRO A 123 4.14 8.36 6.14
C PRO A 123 3.52 8.65 7.50
N GLU A 124 3.99 7.96 8.52
CA GLU A 124 3.59 8.23 9.90
C GLU A 124 4.81 8.53 10.76
N SER A 125 4.59 9.33 11.81
CA SER A 125 5.51 9.55 12.91
C SER A 125 4.88 9.05 14.21
N ILE A 126 5.64 8.99 15.29
CA ILE A 126 5.20 8.39 16.55
C ILE A 126 5.43 9.37 17.69
N ILE A 127 4.41 9.54 18.56
CA ILE A 127 4.57 10.21 19.86
C ILE A 127 4.22 9.18 20.93
N ILE A 128 5.05 9.07 21.97
CA ILE A 128 4.91 8.08 23.03
C ILE A 128 4.75 8.79 24.37
N TRP A 129 3.76 8.33 25.15
CA TRP A 129 3.57 8.71 26.55
C TRP A 129 3.66 7.50 27.44
N GLU A 130 4.47 7.60 28.50
CA GLU A 130 4.47 6.65 29.61
C GLU A 130 3.14 6.81 30.38
N THR A 131 2.53 5.69 30.76
CA THR A 131 1.26 5.64 31.49
C THR A 131 1.44 5.16 32.91
N ARG A 132 0.54 5.54 33.84
CA ARG A 132 0.59 5.14 35.25
C ARG A 132 0.33 3.67 35.47
N HIS A 133 -0.42 3.07 34.58
CA HIS A 133 -0.82 1.66 34.61
C HIS A 133 -0.79 1.09 33.19
N THR A 134 -0.66 -0.22 33.08
CA THR A 134 -0.81 -0.92 31.80
C THR A 134 -2.17 -0.55 31.21
N PRO A 135 -2.23 -0.04 29.97
CA PRO A 135 -3.50 0.13 29.28
C PRO A 135 -4.25 -1.21 29.17
N PRO A 136 -5.58 -1.22 29.19
CA PRO A 136 -6.35 -2.44 29.06
C PRO A 136 -6.06 -3.11 27.70
N GLU A 137 -5.99 -4.43 27.70
CA GLU A 137 -5.90 -5.19 26.46
C GLU A 137 -7.14 -4.96 25.61
N THR A 138 -6.91 -4.79 24.31
CA THR A 138 -7.96 -4.63 23.31
C THR A 138 -7.75 -5.56 22.14
N VAL A 139 -8.79 -5.79 21.34
CA VAL A 139 -8.74 -6.75 20.23
C VAL A 139 -7.64 -6.44 19.22
N MET A 140 -7.34 -5.18 19.00
CA MET A 140 -6.43 -4.74 17.93
C MET A 140 -5.25 -3.89 18.43
N SER A 141 -5.16 -3.62 19.73
CA SER A 141 -4.18 -2.68 20.31
C SER A 141 -4.24 -1.25 19.73
N SER A 142 -5.21 -0.97 18.86
CA SER A 142 -5.49 0.33 18.25
C SER A 142 -6.98 0.44 17.95
N ASP A 143 -7.77 0.70 18.98
CA ASP A 143 -9.25 0.70 18.88
C ASP A 143 -9.82 2.08 18.58
N ALA A 144 -9.01 3.11 18.54
CA ALA A 144 -9.43 4.47 18.24
C ALA A 144 -8.55 5.13 17.20
N GLY A 145 -9.16 5.99 16.41
CA GLY A 145 -8.47 6.86 15.48
C GLY A 145 -9.16 8.23 15.41
N LEU A 146 -8.42 9.21 14.95
CA LEU A 146 -8.90 10.57 14.76
C LEU A 146 -8.56 11.03 13.35
N PHE A 147 -9.55 11.49 12.61
CA PHE A 147 -9.35 12.22 11.35
C PHE A 147 -9.52 13.71 11.60
N VAL A 148 -8.58 14.51 11.14
CA VAL A 148 -8.59 15.96 11.36
C VAL A 148 -8.02 16.67 10.12
N ARG A 149 -8.47 17.91 9.93
CA ARG A 149 -7.81 18.85 9.04
C ARG A 149 -6.82 19.66 9.86
N ALA A 150 -5.54 19.43 9.62
CA ALA A 150 -4.46 20.08 10.35
C ALA A 150 -4.02 21.40 9.68
N LEU A 151 -4.02 21.44 8.34
CA LEU A 151 -3.62 22.63 7.59
C LEU A 151 -4.81 23.38 7.00
N PRO A 152 -4.71 24.72 6.80
CA PRO A 152 -5.73 25.50 6.12
C PRO A 152 -6.02 24.98 4.71
N GLN A 153 -7.25 25.15 4.23
CA GLN A 153 -7.65 24.70 2.88
C GLN A 153 -6.79 25.30 1.75
N ASN A 154 -6.31 26.53 1.92
CA ASN A 154 -5.44 27.20 0.96
C ASN A 154 -3.99 26.67 0.95
N ALA A 155 -3.63 25.78 1.86
CA ALA A 155 -2.35 25.09 1.83
C ALA A 155 -2.27 24.01 0.73
N GLU A 156 -3.42 23.69 0.10
CA GLU A 156 -3.51 22.74 -0.99
C GLU A 156 -3.77 23.43 -2.34
N PRO A 157 -3.11 23.00 -3.44
CA PRO A 157 -3.35 23.53 -4.78
C PRO A 157 -4.79 23.36 -5.23
N VAL A 158 -5.42 22.25 -4.83
CA VAL A 158 -6.83 21.97 -5.06
C VAL A 158 -7.50 21.81 -3.70
N PRO A 159 -8.42 22.70 -3.32
CA PRO A 159 -9.15 22.59 -2.05
C PRO A 159 -9.86 21.24 -1.96
N HIS A 160 -9.64 20.52 -0.88
CA HIS A 160 -10.31 19.27 -0.58
C HIS A 160 -11.03 19.37 0.76
N PRO A 161 -12.33 19.02 0.83
CA PRO A 161 -13.10 19.19 2.07
C PRO A 161 -12.77 18.16 3.16
N GLY A 162 -12.12 17.05 2.81
CA GLY A 162 -11.79 15.96 3.73
C GLY A 162 -10.60 16.24 4.63
N PRO A 163 -10.32 15.33 5.58
CA PRO A 163 -9.14 15.40 6.45
C PRO A 163 -7.85 15.23 5.65
N ASP A 164 -6.78 15.84 6.15
CA ASP A 164 -5.43 15.72 5.61
C ASP A 164 -4.52 14.90 6.54
N LEU A 165 -4.95 14.69 7.78
CA LEU A 165 -4.24 13.97 8.81
C LEU A 165 -5.14 12.93 9.49
N MET A 166 -4.58 11.76 9.79
CA MET A 166 -5.19 10.73 10.62
C MET A 166 -4.25 10.36 11.75
N PHE A 167 -4.82 9.97 12.88
CA PHE A 167 -4.10 9.35 13.98
C PHE A 167 -4.60 7.94 14.21
N HIS A 168 -3.69 7.01 14.38
CA HIS A 168 -3.96 5.80 15.16
C HIS A 168 -3.57 6.06 16.61
N ILE A 169 -4.34 5.51 17.53
CA ILE A 169 -4.09 5.58 18.96
C ILE A 169 -3.90 4.15 19.44
N TYR A 170 -2.66 3.83 19.83
CA TYR A 170 -2.29 2.47 20.25
C TYR A 170 -2.17 2.40 21.77
N GLN A 171 -2.72 1.34 22.34
CA GLN A 171 -2.59 1.00 23.77
C GLN A 171 -1.30 0.22 24.09
N VAL A 172 -0.36 0.22 23.17
CA VAL A 172 0.95 -0.42 23.29
C VAL A 172 2.06 0.56 22.98
N PRO A 173 3.25 0.41 23.60
CA PRO A 173 4.41 1.21 23.24
C PRO A 173 4.96 0.76 21.88
N PHE A 174 4.68 1.48 20.84
CA PHE A 174 5.23 1.20 19.52
C PHE A 174 6.61 1.83 19.37
N THR A 175 7.61 1.25 20.04
CA THR A 175 8.91 1.89 20.29
C THR A 175 10.02 1.53 19.30
N GLU A 176 9.77 0.66 18.32
CA GLU A 176 10.86 0.12 17.48
C GLU A 176 11.69 1.22 16.78
N ASN A 177 11.05 2.22 16.19
CA ASN A 177 11.77 3.30 15.51
C ASN A 177 12.32 4.33 16.48
N THR A 178 11.60 4.67 17.53
CA THR A 178 12.07 5.63 18.53
C THR A 178 13.25 5.10 19.33
N ALA A 179 13.30 3.79 19.62
CA ALA A 179 14.44 3.16 20.29
C ALA A 179 15.72 3.22 19.44
N ARG A 180 15.63 3.16 18.11
CA ARG A 180 16.79 3.35 17.23
C ARG A 180 17.41 4.74 17.36
N GLU A 181 16.58 5.74 17.68
CA GLU A 181 17.00 7.13 17.94
C GLU A 181 17.37 7.38 19.42
N GLY A 182 17.45 6.31 20.22
CA GLY A 182 17.91 6.36 21.62
C GLY A 182 16.82 6.76 22.63
N TYR A 183 15.55 6.83 22.24
CA TYR A 183 14.46 7.11 23.19
C TYR A 183 14.16 5.89 24.06
N PRO A 184 13.77 6.09 25.33
CA PRO A 184 13.39 5.00 26.22
C PRO A 184 12.18 4.20 25.69
N SER A 185 12.13 2.92 26.06
CA SER A 185 10.98 2.04 25.80
C SER A 185 10.30 1.70 27.13
N PRO A 186 9.33 2.50 27.61
CA PRO A 186 8.65 2.25 28.86
C PRO A 186 7.79 0.98 28.79
N GLU A 187 7.66 0.29 29.92
CA GLU A 187 6.84 -0.93 30.03
C GLU A 187 5.35 -0.64 29.83
N HIS A 188 4.91 0.49 30.37
CA HIS A 188 3.51 0.94 30.27
C HIS A 188 3.47 2.22 29.47
N ALA A 189 2.91 2.16 28.27
CA ALA A 189 2.83 3.30 27.39
C ALA A 189 1.67 3.21 26.41
N ILE A 190 1.31 4.36 25.89
CA ILE A 190 0.48 4.50 24.72
C ILE A 190 1.24 5.30 23.68
N CYS A 191 0.85 5.17 22.41
CA CYS A 191 1.33 6.08 21.39
C CYS A 191 0.20 6.60 20.50
N MET A 192 0.42 7.80 19.97
CA MET A 192 -0.37 8.35 18.88
C MET A 192 0.53 8.49 17.65
N THR A 193 0.03 8.09 16.50
CA THR A 193 0.78 8.15 15.27
C THR A 193 0.07 9.03 14.24
N PRO A 194 0.50 10.29 14.07
CA PRO A 194 0.01 11.12 12.99
C PRO A 194 0.46 10.56 11.63
N ASN A 195 -0.50 10.48 10.71
CA ASN A 195 -0.31 9.97 9.35
C ASN A 195 -0.70 11.04 8.35
N ALA A 196 0.19 11.37 7.40
CA ALA A 196 -0.16 12.27 6.29
C ALA A 196 -1.02 11.54 5.27
N MET A 197 -2.34 11.78 5.29
CA MET A 197 -3.30 11.07 4.44
C MET A 197 -3.27 11.50 2.98
N ARG A 198 -2.65 12.60 2.67
CA ARG A 198 -2.53 13.15 1.32
C ARG A 198 -1.08 13.50 1.00
N SER A 199 -0.19 12.58 1.40
CA SER A 199 1.24 12.73 1.12
C SER A 199 1.51 13.06 -0.34
N ARG A 200 2.39 14.03 -0.57
CA ARG A 200 2.83 14.51 -1.89
C ARG A 200 4.13 13.89 -2.33
N GLY A 201 4.89 13.28 -1.44
CA GLY A 201 6.07 12.51 -1.77
C GLY A 201 5.73 11.41 -2.79
N ARG A 202 6.61 11.21 -3.78
CA ARG A 202 6.43 10.18 -4.81
C ARG A 202 7.72 9.41 -4.97
N GLY A 203 7.68 8.20 -4.44
CA GLY A 203 8.78 7.27 -4.46
C GLY A 203 8.84 6.40 -5.71
N LYS A 204 9.73 5.44 -5.67
CA LYS A 204 9.93 4.45 -6.74
C LYS A 204 10.38 3.11 -6.19
N LEU A 205 10.16 2.08 -7.03
CA LEU A 205 10.66 0.73 -6.86
C LEU A 205 11.43 0.33 -8.12
N TRP A 206 12.58 -0.36 -7.96
CA TRP A 206 13.36 -0.91 -9.09
C TRP A 206 14.06 -2.20 -8.68
N LEU A 207 14.56 -2.95 -9.67
CA LEU A 207 15.31 -4.17 -9.40
C LEU A 207 16.78 -3.86 -9.07
N ALA A 208 17.32 -4.55 -8.05
CA ALA A 208 18.75 -4.54 -7.76
C ALA A 208 19.54 -5.50 -8.67
N SER A 209 18.88 -6.56 -9.18
CA SER A 209 19.46 -7.59 -10.05
C SER A 209 18.35 -8.34 -10.81
N SER A 210 18.74 -9.19 -11.74
CA SER A 210 17.82 -10.11 -12.45
C SER A 210 17.45 -11.35 -11.63
N ASP A 211 18.04 -11.55 -10.45
CA ASP A 211 17.69 -12.65 -9.56
C ASP A 211 16.28 -12.47 -9.00
N PRO A 212 15.33 -13.38 -9.30
CA PRO A 212 13.97 -13.26 -8.79
C PRO A 212 13.85 -13.46 -7.28
N THR A 213 14.89 -13.92 -6.59
CA THR A 213 14.91 -14.04 -5.12
C THR A 213 15.39 -12.77 -4.42
N ALA A 214 16.09 -11.88 -5.14
CA ALA A 214 16.54 -10.62 -4.61
C ALA A 214 15.37 -9.68 -4.30
N LYS A 215 15.41 -9.00 -3.15
CA LYS A 215 14.40 -7.97 -2.82
C LYS A 215 14.54 -6.78 -3.79
N PRO A 216 13.45 -6.14 -4.19
CA PRO A 216 13.53 -4.91 -4.94
C PRO A 216 14.11 -3.79 -4.07
N MET A 217 14.69 -2.80 -4.71
CA MET A 217 15.04 -1.54 -4.09
C MET A 217 13.78 -0.66 -4.01
N ILE A 218 13.59 -0.01 -2.87
CA ILE A 218 12.41 0.81 -2.59
C ILE A 218 12.90 2.14 -2.00
N ASP A 219 12.42 3.22 -2.58
CA ASP A 219 12.64 4.57 -2.08
C ASP A 219 11.27 5.27 -2.00
N PHE A 220 10.78 5.51 -0.81
CA PHE A 220 9.48 6.15 -0.59
C PHE A 220 9.49 7.66 -0.82
N LYS A 221 10.64 8.30 -0.70
CA LYS A 221 10.81 9.75 -0.77
C LYS A 221 9.90 10.52 0.18
N TYR A 222 9.82 10.05 1.43
CA TYR A 222 9.08 10.76 2.46
C TYR A 222 9.67 12.14 2.69
N PHE A 223 8.78 13.15 2.79
CA PHE A 223 9.13 14.55 3.01
C PHE A 223 10.03 15.19 1.92
N GLU A 224 10.07 14.61 0.73
CA GLU A 224 10.77 15.17 -0.43
C GLU A 224 9.83 15.89 -1.41
N ASP A 225 8.62 16.21 -0.97
CA ASP A 225 7.70 17.04 -1.74
C ASP A 225 8.20 18.49 -1.82
N LYS A 226 8.02 19.12 -3.01
CA LYS A 226 8.60 20.44 -3.33
C LYS A 226 8.16 21.56 -2.40
N ASP A 227 6.95 21.45 -1.84
CA ASP A 227 6.32 22.49 -1.04
C ASP A 227 6.54 22.30 0.47
N GLY A 228 7.18 21.21 0.92
CA GLY A 228 7.30 20.83 2.33
C GLY A 228 5.95 20.60 3.01
N TYR A 229 4.94 20.19 2.24
CA TYR A 229 3.58 19.97 2.74
C TYR A 229 3.53 18.80 3.72
N ASP A 230 4.17 17.67 3.37
CA ASP A 230 4.19 16.46 4.20
C ASP A 230 4.88 16.72 5.54
N GLU A 231 5.95 17.52 5.52
CA GLU A 231 6.66 17.96 6.73
C GLU A 231 5.79 18.82 7.64
N ARG A 232 5.13 19.85 7.08
CA ARG A 232 4.23 20.70 7.87
C ARG A 232 3.08 19.90 8.48
N LEU A 233 2.53 18.92 7.76
CA LEU A 233 1.50 18.02 8.31
C LEU A 233 2.00 17.25 9.52
N MET A 234 3.24 16.72 9.47
CA MET A 234 3.80 15.97 10.60
C MET A 234 4.04 16.87 11.82
N VAL A 235 4.57 18.07 11.60
CA VAL A 235 4.77 19.06 12.69
C VAL A 235 3.43 19.38 13.37
N GLU A 236 2.40 19.71 12.59
CA GLU A 236 1.06 19.99 13.15
C GLU A 236 0.45 18.73 13.80
N GLY A 237 0.68 17.55 13.23
CA GLY A 237 0.25 16.29 13.81
C GLY A 237 0.79 16.07 15.22
N ILE A 238 2.08 16.26 15.43
CA ILE A 238 2.71 16.15 16.75
C ILE A 238 2.12 17.18 17.74
N LYS A 239 1.93 18.42 17.29
CA LYS A 239 1.29 19.47 18.13
C LYS A 239 -0.16 19.12 18.51
N ILE A 240 -0.93 18.55 17.56
CA ILE A 240 -2.31 18.12 17.83
C ILE A 240 -2.33 16.96 18.83
N ALA A 241 -1.45 15.96 18.67
CA ALA A 241 -1.34 14.85 19.61
C ALA A 241 -1.03 15.34 21.04
N ARG A 242 -0.12 16.30 21.18
CA ARG A 242 0.17 16.95 22.47
C ARG A 242 -1.05 17.66 23.08
N LYS A 243 -1.85 18.37 22.24
CA LYS A 243 -3.10 18.98 22.68
C LYS A 243 -4.12 17.94 23.16
N VAL A 244 -4.24 16.81 22.47
CA VAL A 244 -5.09 15.70 22.89
C VAL A 244 -4.63 15.12 24.22
N ALA A 245 -3.32 14.89 24.38
CA ALA A 245 -2.73 14.37 25.61
C ALA A 245 -2.95 15.28 26.85
N GLN A 246 -3.20 16.56 26.65
CA GLN A 246 -3.49 17.51 27.70
C GLN A 246 -4.96 17.54 28.14
N GLN A 247 -5.88 16.87 27.47
CA GLN A 247 -7.31 16.87 27.76
C GLN A 247 -7.67 15.83 28.81
N GLU A 248 -8.58 16.21 29.72
CA GLU A 248 -9.18 15.24 30.62
C GLU A 248 -10.34 14.48 29.95
N PRO A 249 -10.56 13.23 30.29
CA PRO A 249 -9.91 12.45 31.37
C PRO A 249 -8.58 11.78 30.97
N PHE A 250 -8.08 11.99 29.78
CA PHE A 250 -6.90 11.28 29.25
C PHE A 250 -5.62 11.64 29.99
N ARG A 251 -5.42 12.94 30.26
CA ARG A 251 -4.23 13.47 30.93
C ARG A 251 -3.92 12.81 32.28
N GLN A 252 -4.92 12.47 33.08
CA GLN A 252 -4.72 11.85 34.40
C GLN A 252 -4.03 10.48 34.33
N HIS A 253 -4.10 9.79 33.18
CA HIS A 253 -3.47 8.46 32.97
C HIS A 253 -2.01 8.58 32.55
N LEU A 254 -1.55 9.75 32.11
CA LEU A 254 -0.19 9.97 31.60
C LEU A 254 0.77 10.36 32.71
N VAL A 255 2.02 9.87 32.60
CA VAL A 255 3.15 10.26 33.47
C VAL A 255 3.96 11.37 32.81
N ARG A 256 4.44 11.10 31.57
CA ARG A 256 5.27 12.03 30.79
C ARG A 256 5.26 11.67 29.32
N GLU A 257 5.58 12.62 28.47
CA GLU A 257 5.96 12.37 27.07
C GLU A 257 7.39 11.80 27.03
N VAL A 258 7.55 10.64 26.38
CA VAL A 258 8.82 9.93 26.28
C VAL A 258 9.55 10.25 24.98
N ALA A 259 8.82 10.28 23.88
CA ALA A 259 9.32 10.62 22.56
C ALA A 259 8.29 11.50 21.81
N PRO A 260 8.71 12.64 21.25
CA PRO A 260 10.05 13.23 21.28
C PRO A 260 10.49 13.78 22.65
N GLY A 261 9.58 13.95 23.62
CA GLY A 261 9.87 14.47 24.93
C GLY A 261 9.96 16.01 25.02
N PRO A 262 10.11 16.56 26.23
CA PRO A 262 9.99 17.99 26.49
C PRO A 262 11.11 18.85 25.91
N ALA A 263 12.22 18.27 25.47
CA ALA A 263 13.32 19.01 24.84
C ALA A 263 13.05 19.38 23.38
N CYS A 264 12.05 18.76 22.73
CA CYS A 264 11.70 18.98 21.35
C CYS A 264 10.45 19.89 21.28
N GLN A 265 10.64 21.20 21.06
CA GLN A 265 9.56 22.20 21.14
C GLN A 265 9.37 23.02 19.87
N THR A 266 10.45 23.40 19.18
CA THR A 266 10.35 24.22 17.96
C THR A 266 9.91 23.37 16.76
N ASP A 267 9.40 24.03 15.72
CA ASP A 267 8.97 23.35 14.50
C ASP A 267 10.12 22.62 13.82
N GLU A 268 11.32 23.18 13.87
CA GLU A 268 12.55 22.58 13.34
C GLU A 268 12.94 21.31 14.13
N GLU A 269 12.86 21.35 15.46
CA GLU A 269 13.15 20.19 16.31
C GLU A 269 12.12 19.07 16.08
N ILE A 270 10.83 19.45 16.02
CA ILE A 270 9.72 18.53 15.75
C ILE A 270 9.88 17.91 14.34
N SER A 271 10.21 18.71 13.33
CA SER A 271 10.44 18.23 11.98
C SER A 271 11.61 17.23 11.92
N LYS A 272 12.73 17.57 12.55
CA LYS A 272 13.89 16.69 12.61
C LYS A 272 13.55 15.36 13.29
N TYR A 273 12.84 15.40 14.41
CA TYR A 273 12.35 14.22 15.10
C TYR A 273 11.42 13.39 14.20
N ALA A 274 10.40 14.02 13.63
CA ALA A 274 9.42 13.35 12.79
C ALA A 274 10.06 12.60 11.63
N ARG A 275 11.10 13.19 11.00
CA ARG A 275 11.86 12.55 9.92
C ARG A 275 12.67 11.36 10.41
N SER A 276 13.31 11.44 11.59
CA SER A 276 14.18 10.37 12.11
C SER A 276 13.40 9.12 12.50
N VAL A 277 12.15 9.27 12.96
CA VAL A 277 11.30 8.14 13.40
C VAL A 277 10.23 7.74 12.37
N ALA A 278 10.18 8.45 11.24
CA ALA A 278 9.16 8.20 10.22
C ALA A 278 9.23 6.78 9.65
N HIS A 279 8.07 6.22 9.40
CA HIS A 279 7.94 4.92 8.77
C HIS A 279 6.62 4.80 7.98
N THR A 280 6.44 3.65 7.34
CA THR A 280 5.20 3.31 6.65
C THR A 280 4.12 2.91 7.64
N VAL A 281 2.88 3.33 7.42
CA VAL A 281 1.71 2.75 8.09
C VAL A 281 1.13 1.56 7.28
N TYR A 282 1.99 0.95 6.45
CA TYR A 282 1.69 -0.23 5.64
C TYR A 282 0.64 0.01 4.53
N HIS A 283 0.67 1.19 3.92
CA HIS A 283 -0.25 1.59 2.84
C HIS A 283 0.42 1.82 1.47
N PRO A 284 1.48 1.08 1.07
CA PRO A 284 2.14 1.33 -0.20
C PRO A 284 1.18 1.07 -1.37
N ALA A 285 1.22 1.97 -2.37
CA ALA A 285 0.35 1.92 -3.54
C ALA A 285 0.97 2.64 -4.74
N GLY A 286 0.34 2.53 -5.90
CA GLY A 286 0.57 3.43 -7.03
C GLY A 286 1.68 3.05 -8.01
N THR A 287 2.43 1.99 -7.76
CA THR A 287 3.60 1.56 -8.55
C THR A 287 3.30 1.01 -9.95
N CYS A 288 2.04 0.82 -10.28
CA CYS A 288 1.53 0.50 -11.62
C CYS A 288 0.31 1.38 -11.92
N ARG A 289 0.47 2.69 -11.79
CA ARG A 289 -0.59 3.70 -11.81
C ARG A 289 -1.55 3.52 -12.96
N MET A 290 -2.87 3.51 -12.66
CA MET A 290 -3.90 3.57 -13.69
C MET A 290 -4.14 5.02 -14.15
N GLY A 291 -4.62 5.14 -15.39
CA GLY A 291 -4.98 6.42 -16.00
C GLY A 291 -5.47 6.26 -17.44
N THR A 292 -5.55 7.34 -18.17
CA THR A 292 -5.78 7.31 -19.61
C THR A 292 -4.47 6.99 -20.32
N PRO A 293 -4.39 6.00 -21.21
CA PRO A 293 -3.19 5.73 -21.99
C PRO A 293 -2.69 6.99 -22.71
N ASN A 294 -1.36 7.19 -22.70
CA ASN A 294 -0.67 8.36 -23.23
C ASN A 294 -0.86 9.67 -22.43
N ASP A 295 -1.50 9.60 -21.26
CA ASP A 295 -1.52 10.71 -20.31
C ASP A 295 -0.16 10.78 -19.58
N ALA A 296 0.65 11.77 -19.92
CA ALA A 296 1.87 12.11 -19.21
C ALA A 296 1.52 13.11 -18.11
N SER A 297 1.70 12.73 -16.83
CA SER A 297 1.59 13.68 -15.74
C SER A 297 2.73 14.71 -15.80
N GLU A 298 2.55 15.89 -15.15
CA GLU A 298 3.55 16.95 -15.06
C GLU A 298 4.92 16.48 -14.56
N ASP A 299 4.98 15.38 -13.79
CA ASP A 299 6.21 14.77 -13.29
C ASP A 299 6.81 13.70 -14.22
N GLY A 300 6.36 13.58 -15.48
CA GLY A 300 6.82 12.56 -16.43
C GLY A 300 6.41 11.13 -16.07
N ARG A 301 5.48 10.95 -15.14
CA ARG A 301 4.93 9.65 -14.76
C ARG A 301 4.01 9.14 -15.84
N THR A 302 4.26 7.93 -16.33
CA THR A 302 3.44 7.30 -17.36
C THR A 302 2.42 6.35 -16.74
N VAL A 303 1.28 6.23 -17.42
CA VAL A 303 0.23 5.28 -17.08
C VAL A 303 0.71 3.85 -17.40
N VAL A 304 0.54 2.94 -16.43
CA VAL A 304 0.84 1.51 -16.60
C VAL A 304 -0.42 0.71 -16.92
N VAL A 305 -1.55 1.13 -16.37
CA VAL A 305 -2.82 0.42 -16.47
C VAL A 305 -3.90 1.35 -17.05
N ASP A 306 -4.62 0.89 -18.06
CA ASP A 306 -5.78 1.63 -18.57
C ASP A 306 -6.91 1.58 -17.52
N GLN A 307 -7.35 2.77 -17.07
CA GLN A 307 -8.40 2.90 -16.06
C GLN A 307 -9.77 2.36 -16.51
N LYS A 308 -9.99 2.18 -17.82
CA LYS A 308 -11.27 1.70 -18.37
C LYS A 308 -11.48 0.22 -18.08
N ASP A 309 -10.43 -0.57 -18.19
CA ASP A 309 -10.55 -2.02 -18.14
C ASP A 309 -9.48 -2.71 -17.27
N LEU A 310 -8.60 -1.94 -16.61
CA LEU A 310 -7.50 -2.41 -15.76
C LEU A 310 -6.47 -3.30 -16.48
N LYS A 311 -6.38 -3.23 -17.81
CA LYS A 311 -5.35 -3.93 -18.59
C LYS A 311 -4.04 -3.16 -18.60
N VAL A 312 -2.94 -3.89 -18.63
CA VAL A 312 -1.61 -3.29 -18.79
C VAL A 312 -1.50 -2.69 -20.20
N VAL A 313 -1.16 -1.41 -20.26
CA VAL A 313 -1.07 -0.64 -21.51
C VAL A 313 -0.12 -1.33 -22.48
N GLY A 314 -0.54 -1.55 -23.73
CA GLY A 314 0.24 -2.19 -24.77
C GLY A 314 0.38 -3.71 -24.65
N MET A 315 -0.12 -4.34 -23.59
CA MET A 315 -0.07 -5.78 -23.39
C MET A 315 -1.42 -6.44 -23.68
N ARG A 316 -1.39 -7.72 -23.99
CA ARG A 316 -2.58 -8.56 -24.20
C ARG A 316 -2.67 -9.65 -23.14
N SER A 317 -3.89 -9.94 -22.69
CA SER A 317 -4.18 -10.98 -21.69
C SER A 317 -3.45 -10.76 -20.36
N LEU A 318 -3.26 -9.51 -19.96
CA LEU A 318 -2.63 -9.12 -18.71
C LEU A 318 -3.39 -7.97 -18.05
N ARG A 319 -3.76 -8.13 -16.79
CA ARG A 319 -4.53 -7.17 -15.99
C ARG A 319 -3.93 -7.03 -14.61
N ILE A 320 -4.14 -5.88 -13.95
CA ILE A 320 -3.72 -5.63 -12.56
C ILE A 320 -4.92 -5.19 -11.75
N CYS A 321 -5.16 -5.85 -10.60
CA CYS A 321 -6.29 -5.56 -9.72
C CYS A 321 -5.85 -5.53 -8.24
N ASP A 322 -4.93 -4.63 -7.88
CA ASP A 322 -4.41 -4.46 -6.52
C ASP A 322 -4.05 -3.00 -6.21
N ALA A 323 -3.40 -2.75 -5.08
CA ALA A 323 -3.00 -1.42 -4.64
C ALA A 323 -2.06 -0.69 -5.62
N SER A 324 -1.31 -1.41 -6.44
CA SER A 324 -0.35 -0.80 -7.37
C SER A 324 -1.02 0.08 -8.42
N VAL A 325 -2.32 -0.13 -8.71
CA VAL A 325 -3.03 0.65 -9.74
C VAL A 325 -3.50 2.02 -9.26
N LEU A 326 -3.53 2.29 -7.94
CA LEU A 326 -4.05 3.54 -7.41
C LEU A 326 -3.21 4.74 -7.88
N PRO A 327 -3.79 5.75 -8.55
CA PRO A 327 -3.03 6.92 -9.00
C PRO A 327 -2.56 7.79 -7.83
N THR A 328 -3.34 7.81 -6.75
CA THR A 328 -3.06 8.42 -5.46
C THR A 328 -3.77 7.64 -4.37
N LEU A 329 -3.33 7.78 -3.13
CA LEU A 329 -3.97 7.15 -1.99
C LEU A 329 -5.29 7.83 -1.61
N PRO A 330 -6.29 7.08 -1.14
CA PRO A 330 -7.45 7.65 -0.46
C PRO A 330 -7.03 8.29 0.88
N SER A 331 -7.77 9.28 1.35
CA SER A 331 -7.54 9.90 2.67
C SER A 331 -8.09 9.04 3.83
N VAL A 332 -7.84 7.73 3.76
CA VAL A 332 -8.25 6.69 4.71
C VAL A 332 -7.39 5.44 4.49
N ASN A 333 -7.37 4.50 5.44
CA ASN A 333 -6.77 3.19 5.24
C ASN A 333 -7.26 2.54 3.92
N PRO A 334 -6.40 2.10 3.01
CA PRO A 334 -6.78 1.80 1.63
C PRO A 334 -7.47 0.45 1.43
N MET A 335 -7.60 -0.40 2.45
CA MET A 335 -8.11 -1.77 2.32
C MET A 335 -9.45 -1.85 1.57
N LEU A 336 -10.45 -1.04 1.96
CA LEU A 336 -11.77 -1.06 1.30
C LEU A 336 -11.69 -0.58 -0.15
N THR A 337 -10.86 0.42 -0.42
CA THR A 337 -10.61 0.91 -1.78
C THR A 337 -9.95 -0.18 -2.65
N ILE A 338 -9.02 -0.95 -2.09
CA ILE A 338 -8.37 -2.06 -2.80
C ILE A 338 -9.36 -3.19 -3.06
N LEU A 339 -10.23 -3.51 -2.11
CA LEU A 339 -11.31 -4.50 -2.32
C LEU A 339 -12.27 -4.04 -3.43
N MET A 340 -12.61 -2.75 -3.47
CA MET A 340 -13.40 -2.17 -4.56
C MET A 340 -12.71 -2.31 -5.92
N VAL A 341 -11.39 -2.14 -6.00
CA VAL A 341 -10.61 -2.40 -7.24
C VAL A 341 -10.74 -3.86 -7.65
N GLY A 342 -10.67 -4.80 -6.71
CA GLY A 342 -10.87 -6.23 -6.95
C GLY A 342 -12.27 -6.56 -7.49
N GLU A 343 -13.33 -6.02 -6.87
CA GLU A 343 -14.72 -6.15 -7.33
C GLU A 343 -14.92 -5.58 -8.74
N ARG A 344 -14.36 -4.37 -8.96
CA ARG A 344 -14.41 -3.74 -10.29
C ARG A 344 -13.67 -4.56 -11.34
N GLY A 345 -12.51 -5.11 -11.00
CA GLY A 345 -11.75 -6.00 -11.88
C GLY A 345 -12.54 -7.25 -12.26
N ALA A 346 -13.19 -7.88 -11.29
CA ALA A 346 -14.05 -9.05 -11.53
C ALA A 346 -15.25 -8.71 -12.44
N GLU A 347 -15.86 -7.55 -12.27
CA GLU A 347 -16.92 -7.08 -13.16
C GLU A 347 -16.44 -6.89 -14.60
N LEU A 348 -15.27 -6.26 -14.78
CA LEU A 348 -14.68 -6.01 -16.10
C LEU A 348 -14.31 -7.33 -16.80
N ILE A 349 -13.70 -8.27 -16.07
CA ILE A 349 -13.39 -9.61 -16.59
C ILE A 349 -14.67 -10.34 -17.05
N ARG A 350 -15.74 -10.24 -16.26
CA ARG A 350 -17.02 -10.84 -16.62
C ARG A 350 -17.63 -10.20 -17.86
N LYS A 351 -17.56 -8.87 -17.99
CA LYS A 351 -18.02 -8.14 -19.19
C LYS A 351 -17.23 -8.56 -20.44
N ASP A 352 -15.91 -8.66 -20.34
CA ASP A 352 -15.07 -9.10 -21.44
C ASP A 352 -15.33 -10.57 -21.84
N ALA A 353 -15.81 -11.40 -20.90
CA ALA A 353 -16.17 -12.79 -21.16
C ALA A 353 -17.48 -12.95 -21.95
N TRP A 354 -18.28 -11.89 -22.06
CA TRP A 354 -19.56 -11.88 -22.76
C TRP A 354 -19.57 -10.74 -23.78
N VAL A 355 -19.75 -11.08 -25.05
CA VAL A 355 -19.92 -10.10 -26.15
C VAL A 355 -21.26 -10.37 -26.80
N ASN A 356 -22.07 -9.33 -26.93
CA ASN A 356 -23.42 -9.39 -27.55
C ASN A 356 -24.34 -10.45 -26.93
N GLY A 357 -24.23 -10.70 -25.61
CA GLY A 357 -25.06 -11.70 -24.93
C GLY A 357 -24.57 -13.15 -25.08
N GLU A 358 -23.51 -13.38 -25.85
CA GLU A 358 -22.89 -14.69 -25.99
C GLU A 358 -21.56 -14.79 -25.26
N ARG A 359 -21.26 -15.98 -24.74
CA ARG A 359 -19.97 -16.23 -24.09
C ARG A 359 -18.87 -16.30 -25.14
N ARG A 360 -17.85 -15.43 -25.01
CA ARG A 360 -16.66 -15.52 -25.90
C ARG A 360 -15.97 -16.88 -25.76
N THR A 361 -15.65 -17.47 -26.89
CA THR A 361 -14.89 -18.73 -26.98
C THR A 361 -13.50 -18.55 -27.58
N ASP A 362 -13.21 -17.35 -28.12
CA ASP A 362 -12.05 -16.98 -28.91
C ASP A 362 -11.00 -16.18 -28.12
N TRP A 363 -10.67 -16.63 -26.94
CA TRP A 363 -9.67 -15.96 -26.08
C TRP A 363 -8.24 -16.33 -26.42
#